data_b615b4b3b9d2749f8fc435e2d3b04f12
#
_entry.id   b615b4b3b9d2749f8fc435e2d3b04f12
#
_cell.length_a   1.000
_cell.length_b   1.000
_cell.length_c   1.000
_cell.angle_alpha   90.00
_cell.angle_beta   90.00
_cell.angle_gamma   90.00
#
_symmetry.space_group_name_H-M   'P 1'
#
loop_
_entity.id
_entity.type
_entity.pdbx_description
1 polymer ?
#
loop_
_entity_poly.entity_id
_entity_poly.type
_entity_poly.pdbx_seq_one_letter_code
_entity_poly.pdbx_strand_id
1 'polypeptide(L)'
;EIDIEVINAGISGGTTKSELELIKSKLIDYEPDLIIMYDGWNDLSADNSIKKIIDNYELICKEAINNDFELIITIQPIAGFGDKPLTFQEKINSITGQDHHGFQLIQAQTTYDYLVREIMILDGIVEKNFNGVCSAHDLRHVFDTVSGPIYWDQGHVLHAGNLILAEKFFEIITEKIDSKIIPSDKFTNIISNYNSIPIIK
;
A
#
# COMPACT_ATOMS: atom_id res chain seq x y z
N GLU A 1 -2.44 -12.98 -25.21
CA GLU A 1 -3.06 -11.77 -24.64
C GLU A 1 -3.60 -12.16 -23.28
N ILE A 2 -3.15 -11.46 -22.20
CA ILE A 2 -3.65 -11.69 -20.85
C ILE A 2 -4.78 -10.69 -20.67
N ASP A 3 -5.96 -11.16 -20.32
CA ASP A 3 -7.09 -10.33 -19.95
C ASP A 3 -6.98 -10.01 -18.46
N ILE A 4 -6.98 -8.72 -18.09
CA ILE A 4 -6.84 -8.29 -16.71
C ILE A 4 -8.11 -7.55 -16.31
N GLU A 5 -8.78 -8.07 -15.29
CA GLU A 5 -9.87 -7.39 -14.62
C GLU A 5 -9.36 -6.77 -13.31
N VAL A 6 -9.67 -5.50 -13.05
CA VAL A 6 -9.29 -4.80 -11.83
C VAL A 6 -10.54 -4.40 -11.06
N ILE A 7 -10.66 -4.88 -9.83
CA ILE A 7 -11.76 -4.55 -8.92
C ILE A 7 -11.25 -3.58 -7.85
N ASN A 8 -11.86 -2.39 -7.77
CA ASN A 8 -11.62 -1.48 -6.65
C ASN A 8 -12.47 -1.90 -5.45
N ALA A 9 -11.82 -2.52 -4.46
CA ALA A 9 -12.44 -2.98 -3.22
C ALA A 9 -12.14 -2.09 -2.01
N GLY A 10 -11.50 -0.92 -2.22
CA GLY A 10 -11.09 -0.01 -1.15
C GLY A 10 -12.28 0.54 -0.35
N ILE A 11 -12.15 0.55 0.98
CA ILE A 11 -13.13 1.11 1.91
C ILE A 11 -12.53 2.35 2.57
N SER A 12 -13.23 3.49 2.49
CA SER A 12 -12.79 4.70 3.18
C SER A 12 -12.69 4.48 4.69
N GLY A 13 -11.50 4.76 5.26
CA GLY A 13 -11.24 4.49 6.68
C GLY A 13 -11.10 3.00 7.01
N GLY A 14 -10.90 2.14 6.00
CA GLY A 14 -10.68 0.71 6.17
C GLY A 14 -9.53 0.41 7.13
N THR A 15 -9.64 -0.70 7.86
CA THR A 15 -8.60 -1.23 8.74
C THR A 15 -8.36 -2.68 8.39
N THR A 16 -7.24 -3.25 8.77
CA THR A 16 -6.92 -4.66 8.53
C THR A 16 -8.02 -5.62 8.99
N LYS A 17 -8.76 -5.25 10.04
CA LYS A 17 -9.92 -6.01 10.51
C LYS A 17 -11.07 -5.97 9.50
N SER A 18 -11.45 -4.76 9.04
CA SER A 18 -12.55 -4.60 8.07
C SER A 18 -12.23 -5.22 6.72
N GLU A 19 -10.96 -5.21 6.34
CA GLU A 19 -10.46 -5.82 5.11
C GLU A 19 -10.45 -7.34 5.18
N LEU A 20 -10.02 -7.93 6.30
CA LEU A 20 -10.16 -9.35 6.53
C LEU A 20 -11.63 -9.79 6.43
N GLU A 21 -12.56 -9.02 7.01
CA GLU A 21 -13.99 -9.29 6.92
C GLU A 21 -14.50 -9.16 5.46
N LEU A 22 -14.03 -8.14 4.71
CA LEU A 22 -14.39 -7.95 3.31
C LEU A 22 -13.86 -9.09 2.42
N ILE A 23 -12.61 -9.48 2.59
CA ILE A 23 -12.00 -10.59 1.85
C ILE A 23 -12.83 -11.85 2.07
N LYS A 24 -13.09 -12.22 3.33
CA LYS A 24 -13.83 -13.44 3.70
C LYS A 24 -15.29 -13.44 3.27
N SER A 25 -15.95 -12.28 3.27
CA SER A 25 -17.38 -12.22 3.02
C SER A 25 -17.77 -11.92 1.58
N LYS A 26 -16.81 -11.43 0.76
CA LYS A 26 -17.12 -10.98 -0.61
C LYS A 26 -16.02 -11.24 -1.63
N LEU A 27 -14.75 -10.88 -1.32
CA LEU A 27 -13.74 -10.87 -2.37
C LEU A 27 -13.38 -12.29 -2.83
N ILE A 28 -13.44 -13.26 -1.95
CA ILE A 28 -13.21 -14.68 -2.28
C ILE A 28 -14.20 -15.17 -3.36
N ASP A 29 -15.44 -14.68 -3.36
CA ASP A 29 -16.46 -15.06 -4.35
C ASP A 29 -16.11 -14.63 -5.79
N TYR A 30 -15.18 -13.68 -5.95
CA TYR A 30 -14.67 -13.25 -7.27
C TYR A 30 -13.49 -14.07 -7.77
N GLU A 31 -13.03 -15.05 -6.98
CA GLU A 31 -11.86 -15.89 -7.32
C GLU A 31 -10.66 -15.05 -7.76
N PRO A 32 -10.18 -14.06 -6.95
CA PRO A 32 -9.10 -13.17 -7.35
C PRO A 32 -7.79 -13.94 -7.49
N ASP A 33 -6.98 -13.65 -8.51
CA ASP A 33 -5.61 -14.14 -8.62
C ASP A 33 -4.66 -13.39 -7.70
N LEU A 34 -4.94 -12.09 -7.45
CA LEU A 34 -4.10 -11.18 -6.66
C LEU A 34 -4.94 -10.19 -5.87
N ILE A 35 -4.62 -10.02 -4.61
CA ILE A 35 -5.12 -8.91 -3.78
C ILE A 35 -3.95 -8.00 -3.39
N ILE A 36 -4.12 -6.69 -3.56
CA ILE A 36 -3.16 -5.69 -3.12
C ILE A 36 -3.79 -4.87 -1.99
N MET A 37 -3.14 -4.84 -0.85
CA MET A 37 -3.51 -4.02 0.30
C MET A 37 -2.60 -2.78 0.36
N TYR A 38 -3.20 -1.60 0.51
CA TYR A 38 -2.50 -0.32 0.64
C TYR A 38 -2.98 0.37 1.91
N ASP A 39 -2.26 0.15 3.01
CA ASP A 39 -2.77 0.34 4.34
C ASP A 39 -1.75 0.76 5.40
N GLY A 40 -2.18 0.65 6.67
CA GLY A 40 -1.39 0.81 7.87
C GLY A 40 -1.72 2.07 8.69
N TRP A 41 -2.18 3.15 8.05
CA TRP A 41 -2.47 4.40 8.75
C TRP A 41 -3.76 4.35 9.57
N ASN A 42 -4.83 3.84 8.98
CA ASN A 42 -6.14 3.79 9.63
C ASN A 42 -6.17 2.87 10.84
N ASP A 43 -5.40 1.79 10.82
CA ASP A 43 -5.30 0.86 11.94
C ASP A 43 -4.72 1.53 13.19
N LEU A 44 -3.70 2.38 13.02
CA LEU A 44 -3.10 3.12 14.14
C LEU A 44 -4.07 4.15 14.71
N SER A 45 -4.89 4.77 13.87
CA SER A 45 -5.88 5.75 14.30
C SER A 45 -7.08 5.14 15.01
N ALA A 46 -7.41 3.89 14.70
CA ALA A 46 -8.50 3.15 15.31
C ALA A 46 -8.15 2.54 16.68
N ASP A 47 -7.06 2.99 17.30
CA ASP A 47 -6.54 2.47 18.59
C ASP A 47 -6.28 0.97 18.59
N ASN A 48 -5.93 0.42 17.42
CA ASN A 48 -5.54 -0.96 17.30
C ASN A 48 -4.09 -1.15 17.80
N SER A 49 -3.89 -2.15 18.64
CA SER A 49 -2.51 -2.52 18.98
C SER A 49 -1.82 -3.12 17.77
N ILE A 50 -0.52 -2.84 17.60
CA ILE A 50 0.31 -3.39 16.52
C ILE A 50 0.18 -4.91 16.43
N LYS A 51 0.12 -5.58 17.61
CA LYS A 51 -0.10 -7.02 17.63
C LYS A 51 -1.38 -7.43 16.91
N LYS A 52 -2.50 -6.72 17.11
CA LYS A 52 -3.77 -7.04 16.44
C LYS A 52 -3.68 -6.79 14.92
N ILE A 53 -2.97 -5.75 14.50
CA ILE A 53 -2.74 -5.45 13.08
C ILE A 53 -1.97 -6.62 12.44
N ILE A 54 -0.88 -7.06 13.06
CA ILE A 54 -0.08 -8.19 12.59
C ILE A 54 -0.88 -9.49 12.58
N ASP A 55 -1.62 -9.78 13.67
CA ASP A 55 -2.50 -10.95 13.75
C ASP A 55 -3.53 -10.96 12.58
N ASN A 56 -4.07 -9.79 12.19
CA ASN A 56 -4.98 -9.66 11.05
C ASN A 56 -4.27 -9.95 9.72
N TYR A 57 -3.08 -9.39 9.49
CA TYR A 57 -2.29 -9.69 8.28
C TYR A 57 -1.97 -11.18 8.16
N GLU A 58 -1.59 -11.84 9.27
CA GLU A 58 -1.39 -13.29 9.27
C GLU A 58 -2.67 -14.06 8.89
N LEU A 59 -3.83 -13.61 9.37
CA LEU A 59 -5.10 -14.23 9.02
C LEU A 59 -5.43 -14.02 7.54
N ILE A 60 -5.17 -12.83 7.00
CA ILE A 60 -5.36 -12.54 5.57
C ILE A 60 -4.43 -13.41 4.70
N CYS A 61 -3.17 -13.58 5.10
CA CYS A 61 -2.25 -14.49 4.42
C CYS A 61 -2.74 -15.95 4.45
N LYS A 62 -3.36 -16.39 5.54
CA LYS A 62 -3.98 -17.71 5.60
C LYS A 62 -5.17 -17.84 4.65
N GLU A 63 -5.99 -16.79 4.52
CA GLU A 63 -7.08 -16.78 3.53
C GLU A 63 -6.52 -16.82 2.10
N ALA A 64 -5.40 -16.13 1.82
CA ALA A 64 -4.74 -16.19 0.51
C ALA A 64 -4.35 -17.62 0.13
N ILE A 65 -3.76 -18.37 1.06
CA ILE A 65 -3.41 -19.77 0.83
C ILE A 65 -4.64 -20.65 0.67
N ASN A 66 -5.64 -20.45 1.53
CA ASN A 66 -6.83 -21.30 1.54
C ASN A 66 -7.68 -21.13 0.28
N ASN A 67 -7.58 -19.98 -0.39
CA ASN A 67 -8.39 -19.60 -1.55
C ASN A 67 -7.56 -19.37 -2.81
N ASP A 68 -6.28 -19.77 -2.80
CA ASP A 68 -5.36 -19.81 -3.97
C ASP A 68 -5.18 -18.46 -4.68
N PHE A 69 -5.01 -17.37 -3.89
CA PHE A 69 -4.65 -16.05 -4.43
C PHE A 69 -3.35 -15.51 -3.84
N GLU A 70 -2.66 -14.68 -4.59
CA GLU A 70 -1.47 -13.95 -4.15
C GLU A 70 -1.87 -12.71 -3.32
N LEU A 71 -1.06 -12.37 -2.30
CA LEU A 71 -1.29 -11.17 -1.49
C LEU A 71 -0.04 -10.28 -1.46
N ILE A 72 -0.23 -9.02 -1.80
CA ILE A 72 0.78 -7.96 -1.64
C ILE A 72 0.29 -6.99 -0.56
N ILE A 73 1.04 -6.90 0.54
CA ILE A 73 0.80 -5.93 1.61
C ILE A 73 1.73 -4.75 1.38
N THR A 74 1.20 -3.54 1.26
CA THR A 74 2.01 -2.34 1.10
C THR A 74 1.70 -1.33 2.20
N ILE A 75 2.75 -0.78 2.80
CA ILE A 75 2.62 0.24 3.85
C ILE A 75 2.56 1.61 3.21
N GLN A 76 1.46 2.31 3.47
CA GLN A 76 1.14 3.61 2.92
C GLN A 76 2.20 4.68 3.25
N PRO A 77 2.67 5.48 2.27
CA PRO A 77 3.48 6.66 2.56
C PRO A 77 2.64 7.76 3.20
N ILE A 78 3.20 8.37 4.24
CA ILE A 78 2.56 9.45 5.01
C ILE A 78 3.47 10.67 5.01
N ALA A 79 2.92 11.86 4.87
CA ALA A 79 3.70 13.10 4.86
C ALA A 79 4.55 13.25 6.15
N GLY A 80 5.87 13.29 5.98
CA GLY A 80 6.82 13.39 7.09
C GLY A 80 7.28 12.06 7.68
N PHE A 81 6.94 10.91 7.05
CA PHE A 81 7.36 9.57 7.50
C PHE A 81 8.43 8.93 6.62
N GLY A 82 8.78 9.54 5.49
CA GLY A 82 9.95 9.27 4.67
C GLY A 82 10.87 10.48 4.63
N ASP A 83 11.83 10.48 3.73
CA ASP A 83 12.81 11.56 3.56
C ASP A 83 12.42 12.55 2.45
N LYS A 84 11.18 12.51 1.96
CA LYS A 84 10.70 13.44 0.93
C LYS A 84 10.93 14.90 1.36
N PRO A 85 11.55 15.73 0.50
CA PRO A 85 11.60 17.17 0.71
C PRO A 85 10.20 17.78 0.69
N LEU A 86 9.59 17.97 1.86
CA LEU A 86 8.23 18.47 1.95
C LEU A 86 8.16 19.94 1.54
N THR A 87 7.17 20.29 0.72
CA THR A 87 6.79 21.68 0.45
C THR A 87 6.28 22.36 1.73
N PHE A 88 6.13 23.68 1.70
CA PHE A 88 5.61 24.42 2.87
C PHE A 88 4.24 23.91 3.31
N GLN A 89 3.33 23.65 2.37
CA GLN A 89 1.99 23.15 2.68
C GLN A 89 2.03 21.72 3.21
N GLU A 90 2.84 20.85 2.64
CA GLU A 90 3.01 19.48 3.12
C GLU A 90 3.60 19.43 4.54
N LYS A 91 4.52 20.36 4.88
CA LYS A 91 5.02 20.50 6.27
C LYS A 91 3.90 20.86 7.24
N ILE A 92 3.03 21.79 6.87
CA ILE A 92 1.85 22.11 7.67
C ILE A 92 0.97 20.88 7.81
N ASN A 93 0.64 20.21 6.73
CA ASN A 93 -0.20 19.01 6.73
C ASN A 93 0.39 17.87 7.59
N SER A 94 1.71 17.66 7.52
CA SER A 94 2.40 16.64 8.32
C SER A 94 2.35 16.93 9.83
N ILE A 95 2.33 18.21 10.23
CA ILE A 95 2.27 18.62 11.61
C ILE A 95 0.82 18.68 12.12
N THR A 96 -0.10 19.19 11.29
CA THR A 96 -1.50 19.45 11.66
C THR A 96 -2.45 18.31 11.29
N GLY A 97 -2.00 17.32 10.55
CA GLY A 97 -2.77 16.12 10.20
C GLY A 97 -3.26 15.29 11.37
N GLN A 98 -2.86 15.69 12.57
CA GLN A 98 -3.47 15.37 13.85
C GLN A 98 -4.99 15.59 13.90
N ASP A 99 -5.54 16.45 13.08
CA ASP A 99 -6.98 16.81 13.13
C ASP A 99 -7.89 15.60 12.87
N HIS A 100 -7.37 14.56 12.27
CA HIS A 100 -8.13 13.34 12.05
C HIS A 100 -7.89 12.24 13.10
N HIS A 101 -6.76 12.27 13.82
CA HIS A 101 -6.36 11.11 14.63
C HIS A 101 -5.78 11.43 16.01
N GLY A 102 -5.61 12.70 16.39
CA GLY A 102 -5.17 13.10 17.72
C GLY A 102 -3.73 12.72 18.11
N PHE A 103 -2.93 12.19 17.17
CA PHE A 103 -1.54 11.82 17.44
C PHE A 103 -0.59 13.00 17.28
N GLN A 104 0.35 13.15 18.23
CA GLN A 104 1.52 13.99 17.97
C GLN A 104 2.40 13.33 16.93
N LEU A 105 2.92 14.11 15.95
CA LEU A 105 3.69 13.59 14.82
C LEU A 105 4.82 12.63 15.24
N ILE A 106 5.63 13.00 16.23
CA ILE A 106 6.76 12.17 16.70
C ILE A 106 6.27 10.83 17.26
N GLN A 107 5.18 10.79 17.99
CA GLN A 107 4.62 9.56 18.52
C GLN A 107 4.05 8.69 17.41
N ALA A 108 3.36 9.30 16.46
CA ALA A 108 2.84 8.61 15.29
C ALA A 108 3.97 8.00 14.44
N GLN A 109 5.05 8.75 14.18
CA GLN A 109 6.23 8.24 13.46
C GLN A 109 6.82 7.03 14.16
N THR A 110 7.09 7.11 15.46
CA THR A 110 7.67 5.99 16.21
C THR A 110 6.79 4.74 16.18
N THR A 111 5.47 4.93 16.32
CA THR A 111 4.52 3.81 16.26
C THR A 111 4.44 3.21 14.86
N TYR A 112 4.47 4.06 13.83
CA TYR A 112 4.46 3.61 12.44
C TYR A 112 5.74 2.88 12.05
N ASP A 113 6.91 3.38 12.49
CA ASP A 113 8.19 2.69 12.32
C ASP A 113 8.18 1.30 12.97
N TYR A 114 7.57 1.19 14.15
CA TYR A 114 7.43 -0.11 14.81
C TYR A 114 6.48 -1.04 14.03
N LEU A 115 5.35 -0.54 13.55
CA LEU A 115 4.43 -1.31 12.71
C LEU A 115 5.13 -1.84 11.46
N VAL A 116 5.83 -0.97 10.73
CA VAL A 116 6.56 -1.37 9.51
C VAL A 116 7.58 -2.45 9.82
N ARG A 117 8.35 -2.28 10.89
CA ARG A 117 9.33 -3.30 11.30
C ARG A 117 8.67 -4.66 11.56
N GLU A 118 7.55 -4.69 12.27
CA GLU A 118 6.83 -5.94 12.56
C GLU A 118 6.23 -6.57 11.29
N ILE A 119 5.75 -5.77 10.35
CA ILE A 119 5.26 -6.25 9.05
C ILE A 119 6.41 -6.83 8.21
N MET A 120 7.58 -6.20 8.19
CA MET A 120 8.75 -6.73 7.48
C MET A 120 9.31 -8.00 8.15
N ILE A 121 9.16 -8.15 9.47
CA ILE A 121 9.43 -9.43 10.16
C ILE A 121 8.40 -10.48 9.76
N LEU A 122 7.15 -10.11 9.66
CA LEU A 122 6.08 -10.99 9.19
C LEU A 122 6.37 -11.49 7.77
N ASP A 123 6.81 -10.63 6.87
CA ASP A 123 7.20 -11.00 5.50
C ASP A 123 8.22 -12.16 5.50
N GLY A 124 9.29 -12.06 6.29
CA GLY A 124 10.28 -13.13 6.43
C GLY A 124 9.73 -14.42 7.06
N ILE A 125 8.72 -14.32 7.92
CA ILE A 125 8.03 -15.49 8.49
C ILE A 125 7.11 -16.12 7.45
N VAL A 126 6.40 -15.28 6.72
CA VAL A 126 5.44 -15.66 5.69
C VAL A 126 6.14 -16.31 4.50
N GLU A 127 7.29 -15.80 4.08
CA GLU A 127 8.09 -16.42 3.02
C GLU A 127 8.45 -17.87 3.37
N LYS A 128 8.77 -18.15 4.65
CA LYS A 128 9.06 -19.52 5.11
C LYS A 128 7.84 -20.41 5.24
N ASN A 129 6.74 -19.86 5.77
CA ASN A 129 5.57 -20.65 6.18
C ASN A 129 4.50 -20.74 5.10
N PHE A 130 4.50 -19.80 4.15
CA PHE A 130 3.42 -19.63 3.17
C PHE A 130 3.91 -19.63 1.73
N ASN A 131 5.12 -20.17 1.48
CA ASN A 131 5.69 -20.38 0.13
C ASN A 131 5.69 -19.12 -0.75
N GLY A 132 5.85 -17.94 -0.16
CA GLY A 132 5.87 -16.67 -0.89
C GLY A 132 4.52 -16.17 -1.39
N VAL A 133 3.40 -16.78 -0.99
CA VAL A 133 2.04 -16.33 -1.36
C VAL A 133 1.78 -14.88 -0.91
N CYS A 134 2.25 -14.51 0.28
CA CYS A 134 2.22 -13.14 0.77
C CYS A 134 3.58 -12.46 0.61
N SER A 135 3.57 -11.16 0.34
CA SER A 135 4.76 -10.31 0.40
C SER A 135 4.41 -8.96 1.05
N ALA A 136 5.40 -8.30 1.67
CA ALA A 136 5.22 -6.99 2.27
C ALA A 136 6.22 -5.98 1.72
N HIS A 137 5.77 -4.75 1.47
CA HIS A 137 6.56 -3.68 0.89
C HIS A 137 6.35 -2.37 1.65
N ASP A 138 7.45 -1.75 2.05
CA ASP A 138 7.46 -0.42 2.68
C ASP A 138 7.51 0.67 1.61
N LEU A 139 6.39 1.41 1.42
CA LEU A 139 6.30 2.50 0.45
C LEU A 139 6.56 3.88 1.07
N ARG A 140 6.97 4.00 2.34
CA ARG A 140 7.18 5.31 2.98
C ARG A 140 8.20 6.17 2.25
N HIS A 141 9.17 5.56 1.59
CA HIS A 141 10.26 6.20 0.88
C HIS A 141 10.03 6.39 -0.63
N VAL A 142 8.86 6.04 -1.14
CA VAL A 142 8.56 6.09 -2.59
C VAL A 142 8.65 7.50 -3.18
N PHE A 143 8.51 8.53 -2.34
CA PHE A 143 8.53 9.93 -2.75
C PHE A 143 9.81 10.70 -2.36
N ASP A 144 10.84 10.06 -1.81
CA ASP A 144 12.02 10.73 -1.24
C ASP A 144 12.76 11.61 -2.23
N THR A 145 12.76 11.26 -3.51
CA THR A 145 13.42 12.02 -4.57
C THR A 145 12.56 13.13 -5.19
N VAL A 146 11.29 13.26 -4.75
CA VAL A 146 10.33 14.18 -5.35
C VAL A 146 10.28 15.50 -4.58
N SER A 147 10.69 16.60 -5.19
CA SER A 147 10.67 17.93 -4.58
C SER A 147 9.34 18.69 -4.73
N GLY A 148 8.48 18.28 -5.67
CA GLY A 148 7.16 18.89 -5.91
C GLY A 148 6.10 18.45 -4.89
N PRO A 149 4.90 19.06 -4.92
CA PRO A 149 3.79 18.67 -4.07
C PRO A 149 3.26 17.30 -4.48
N ILE A 150 3.17 16.41 -3.51
CA ILE A 150 2.66 15.04 -3.64
C ILE A 150 1.45 14.81 -2.76
N TYR A 151 1.44 15.37 -1.54
CA TYR A 151 0.40 15.13 -0.57
C TYR A 151 -0.70 16.20 -0.61
N TRP A 152 -1.96 15.76 -0.65
CA TRP A 152 -3.13 16.60 -0.47
C TRP A 152 -3.33 16.98 1.00
N ASP A 153 -3.22 15.99 1.88
CA ASP A 153 -3.23 16.11 3.33
C ASP A 153 -2.11 15.25 3.92
N GLN A 154 -2.26 14.73 5.12
CA GLN A 154 -1.22 13.91 5.74
C GLN A 154 -1.05 12.54 5.06
N GLY A 155 -2.12 11.90 4.65
CA GLY A 155 -2.11 10.52 4.13
C GLY A 155 -2.56 10.35 2.68
N HIS A 156 -3.27 11.34 2.12
CA HIS A 156 -3.76 11.24 0.75
C HIS A 156 -2.83 11.97 -0.22
N VAL A 157 -2.62 11.35 -1.38
CA VAL A 157 -1.73 11.88 -2.40
C VAL A 157 -2.51 12.55 -3.54
N LEU A 158 -1.85 13.53 -4.17
CA LEU A 158 -2.30 14.17 -5.41
C LEU A 158 -2.13 13.22 -6.61
N HIS A 159 -2.64 13.63 -7.76
CA HIS A 159 -2.52 12.86 -9.00
C HIS A 159 -1.06 12.45 -9.33
N ALA A 160 -0.10 13.35 -9.14
CA ALA A 160 1.33 13.05 -9.35
C ALA A 160 1.82 11.91 -8.43
N GLY A 161 1.38 11.90 -7.17
CA GLY A 161 1.68 10.81 -6.23
C GLY A 161 1.06 9.49 -6.64
N ASN A 162 -0.19 9.52 -7.13
CA ASN A 162 -0.86 8.32 -7.63
C ASN A 162 -0.14 7.71 -8.84
N LEU A 163 0.44 8.52 -9.73
CA LEU A 163 1.22 8.00 -10.86
C LEU A 163 2.49 7.29 -10.39
N ILE A 164 3.23 7.88 -9.45
CA ILE A 164 4.44 7.28 -8.89
C ILE A 164 4.10 5.98 -8.14
N LEU A 165 3.01 5.97 -7.37
CA LEU A 165 2.53 4.76 -6.72
C LEU A 165 2.14 3.68 -7.72
N ALA A 166 1.46 4.04 -8.81
CA ALA A 166 1.09 3.10 -9.86
C ALA A 166 2.33 2.46 -10.52
N GLU A 167 3.38 3.25 -10.80
CA GLU A 167 4.66 2.73 -11.30
C GLU A 167 5.28 1.76 -10.28
N LYS A 168 5.27 2.11 -8.99
CA LYS A 168 5.83 1.25 -7.94
C LYS A 168 5.03 -0.03 -7.74
N PHE A 169 3.70 0.04 -7.76
CA PHE A 169 2.86 -1.15 -7.74
C PHE A 169 3.11 -2.06 -8.95
N PHE A 170 3.29 -1.45 -10.12
CA PHE A 170 3.62 -2.20 -11.32
C PHE A 170 4.95 -2.97 -11.17
N GLU A 171 6.00 -2.34 -10.62
CA GLU A 171 7.26 -3.01 -10.33
C GLU A 171 7.05 -4.21 -9.38
N ILE A 172 6.35 -4.00 -8.26
CA ILE A 172 6.09 -5.03 -7.25
C ILE A 172 5.30 -6.20 -7.85
N ILE A 173 4.26 -5.91 -8.64
CA ILE A 173 3.44 -6.94 -9.31
C ILE A 173 4.29 -7.75 -10.29
N THR A 174 5.12 -7.08 -11.10
CA THR A 174 5.95 -7.77 -12.10
C THR A 174 7.05 -8.63 -11.48
N GLU A 175 7.58 -8.23 -10.33
CA GLU A 175 8.51 -9.05 -9.56
C GLU A 175 7.84 -10.32 -9.03
N LYS A 176 6.58 -10.22 -8.63
CA LYS A 176 5.81 -11.33 -8.05
C LYS A 176 5.25 -12.27 -9.11
N ILE A 177 4.80 -11.75 -10.23
CA ILE A 177 4.28 -12.56 -11.35
C ILE A 177 5.46 -13.04 -12.20
N ASP A 178 5.57 -14.37 -12.44
CA ASP A 178 6.63 -14.96 -13.28
C ASP A 178 6.70 -14.22 -14.62
N SER A 179 7.88 -13.67 -14.95
CA SER A 179 8.16 -12.87 -16.16
C SER A 179 7.80 -13.56 -17.49
N LYS A 180 7.49 -14.85 -17.46
CA LYS A 180 6.99 -15.59 -18.62
C LYS A 180 5.57 -15.21 -19.03
N ILE A 181 4.81 -14.56 -18.14
CA ILE A 181 3.39 -14.24 -18.35
C ILE A 181 3.21 -12.84 -18.91
N ILE A 182 4.11 -11.89 -18.61
CA ILE A 182 4.00 -10.51 -19.07
C ILE A 182 5.23 -10.11 -19.91
N PRO A 183 5.11 -9.96 -21.25
CA PRO A 183 6.19 -9.44 -22.08
C PRO A 183 6.47 -7.97 -21.71
N SER A 184 7.71 -7.67 -21.29
CA SER A 184 8.16 -6.35 -20.80
C SER A 184 7.96 -5.19 -21.79
N ASP A 185 7.84 -5.46 -23.07
CA ASP A 185 7.71 -4.49 -24.16
C ASP A 185 6.30 -3.90 -24.34
N LYS A 186 5.24 -4.58 -23.87
CA LYS A 186 3.87 -4.04 -23.93
C LYS A 186 3.59 -2.99 -22.86
N PHE A 187 4.23 -3.05 -21.72
CA PHE A 187 3.99 -2.13 -20.60
C PHE A 187 4.72 -0.79 -20.72
N THR A 188 5.90 -0.78 -21.32
CA THR A 188 6.61 0.48 -21.64
C THR A 188 5.76 1.40 -22.54
N ASN A 189 4.89 0.84 -23.37
CA ASN A 189 3.97 1.59 -24.22
C ASN A 189 2.76 2.15 -23.46
N ILE A 190 2.31 1.55 -22.37
CA ILE A 190 1.20 2.07 -21.53
C ILE A 190 1.70 3.29 -20.74
N ILE A 191 2.87 3.21 -20.12
CA ILE A 191 3.47 4.30 -19.35
C ILE A 191 3.84 5.48 -20.27
N SER A 192 4.38 5.21 -21.47
CA SER A 192 4.70 6.27 -22.43
C SER A 192 3.47 7.01 -22.96
N ASN A 193 2.32 6.35 -23.04
CA ASN A 193 1.06 6.97 -23.43
C ASN A 193 0.44 7.80 -22.28
N TYR A 194 0.67 7.45 -21.01
CA TYR A 194 0.24 8.27 -19.86
C TYR A 194 1.05 9.55 -19.69
N ASN A 195 2.35 9.54 -20.04
CA ASN A 195 3.20 10.73 -20.01
C ASN A 195 2.81 11.77 -21.07
N SER A 196 1.93 11.45 -22.01
CA SER A 196 1.41 12.36 -23.03
C SER A 196 0.09 13.06 -22.67
N ILE A 197 -0.49 12.80 -21.49
CA ILE A 197 -1.70 13.50 -21.05
C ILE A 197 -1.30 14.91 -20.60
N PRO A 198 -1.81 15.98 -21.23
CA PRO A 198 -1.47 17.33 -20.85
C PRO A 198 -1.99 17.62 -19.45
N ILE A 199 -1.08 18.10 -18.58
CA ILE A 199 -1.45 18.63 -17.27
C ILE A 199 -2.35 19.82 -17.51
N ILE A 200 -3.64 19.69 -17.24
CA ILE A 200 -4.57 20.83 -17.24
C ILE A 200 -4.13 21.72 -16.06
N LYS A 201 -3.62 22.92 -16.44
CA LYS A 201 -3.20 23.95 -15.47
C LYS A 201 -4.42 24.60 -14.81
#